data_9b2f4edda9d077455aebd3af55e752a9
#
_entry.id   9b2f4edda9d077455aebd3af55e752a9
#
_cell.length_a   1.000
_cell.length_b   1.000
_cell.length_c   1.000
_cell.angle_alpha   90.00
_cell.angle_beta   90.00
_cell.angle_gamma   90.00
#
_symmetry.space_group_name_H-M   'P 1'
#
loop_
_entity.id
_entity.type
_entity.pdbx_description
1 polymer ?
#
loop_
_entity_poly.entity_id
_entity_poly.type
_entity_poly.pdbx_seq_one_letter_code
_entity_poly.pdbx_strand_id
1 'polypeptide(L)'
;MERARTWVETSRRYSQEENDPVSGYRLDCSGYVSMAWRLAPPGETTVELPDYCVLIDKDDLLPGDAVMNGGPGTDGNAGHVMLFGAWVDAGRTAFWTYEQISTGTVRRIMPFPGLPYRPYRLRTVTAG
;
A
#
# COMPACT_ATOMS: atom_id res chain seq x y z
N MET A 1 -1.94 3.54 -10.09
CA MET A 1 -2.20 4.70 -9.18
C MET A 1 -3.58 5.32 -9.35
N GLU A 2 -4.18 5.14 -10.48
CA GLU A 2 -5.51 5.69 -10.68
C GLU A 2 -6.54 5.09 -9.73
N ARG A 3 -6.50 3.77 -9.55
CA ARG A 3 -7.39 3.11 -8.59
C ARG A 3 -7.16 3.60 -7.16
N ALA A 4 -5.90 3.84 -6.80
CA ALA A 4 -5.57 4.34 -5.48
C ALA A 4 -6.20 5.70 -5.21
N ARG A 5 -6.24 6.57 -6.23
CA ARG A 5 -6.82 7.91 -6.09
C ARG A 5 -8.33 7.86 -5.85
N THR A 6 -9.03 6.86 -6.38
CA THR A 6 -10.48 6.79 -6.22
C THR A 6 -10.90 6.71 -4.76
N TRP A 7 -10.16 5.94 -3.94
CA TRP A 7 -10.46 5.83 -2.53
C TRP A 7 -10.07 7.10 -1.76
N VAL A 8 -9.00 7.77 -2.18
CA VAL A 8 -8.64 9.05 -1.57
C VAL A 8 -9.74 10.07 -1.80
N GLU A 9 -10.24 10.16 -3.02
CA GLU A 9 -11.28 11.13 -3.38
C GLU A 9 -12.59 10.87 -2.65
N THR A 10 -12.89 9.62 -2.36
CA THR A 10 -14.14 9.26 -1.70
C THR A 10 -13.99 9.01 -0.20
N SER A 11 -12.76 9.15 0.34
CA SER A 11 -12.50 9.02 1.78
C SER A 11 -13.07 7.75 2.39
N ARG A 12 -12.65 6.59 1.89
CA ARG A 12 -13.11 5.31 2.42
C ARG A 12 -12.70 5.17 3.88
N ARG A 13 -13.66 4.76 4.73
CA ARG A 13 -13.38 4.54 6.14
C ARG A 13 -12.48 3.33 6.34
N TYR A 14 -11.80 3.28 7.47
CA TYR A 14 -10.91 2.16 7.80
C TYR A 14 -11.64 1.08 8.58
N SER A 15 -11.38 -0.19 8.25
CA SER A 15 -11.83 -1.33 9.06
C SER A 15 -10.98 -2.54 8.73
N GLN A 16 -10.56 -3.28 9.77
CA GLN A 16 -9.87 -4.56 9.58
C GLN A 16 -10.84 -5.72 9.42
N GLU A 17 -12.12 -5.48 9.68
CA GLU A 17 -13.11 -6.57 9.69
C GLU A 17 -14.13 -6.46 8.57
N GLU A 18 -14.36 -5.26 8.06
CA GLU A 18 -15.39 -5.03 7.05
C GLU A 18 -14.77 -4.79 5.68
N ASN A 19 -15.54 -5.09 4.66
CA ASN A 19 -15.14 -4.88 3.28
C ASN A 19 -15.92 -3.72 2.68
N ASP A 20 -15.34 -3.08 1.67
CA ASP A 20 -16.05 -2.08 0.91
C ASP A 20 -17.23 -2.76 0.19
N PRO A 21 -18.46 -2.28 0.38
CA PRO A 21 -19.63 -2.98 -0.17
C PRO A 21 -19.70 -2.98 -1.69
N VAL A 22 -19.03 -2.05 -2.35
CA VAL A 22 -19.05 -1.96 -3.80
C VAL A 22 -17.98 -2.84 -4.43
N SER A 23 -16.73 -2.74 -3.95
CA SER A 23 -15.61 -3.44 -4.57
C SER A 23 -15.31 -4.79 -3.94
N GLY A 24 -15.71 -5.01 -2.70
CA GLY A 24 -15.41 -6.23 -1.97
C GLY A 24 -14.07 -6.28 -1.29
N TYR A 25 -13.21 -5.27 -1.46
CA TYR A 25 -11.91 -5.23 -0.81
C TYR A 25 -12.04 -4.83 0.66
N ARG A 26 -11.17 -5.40 1.51
CA ARG A 26 -11.12 -4.98 2.90
C ARG A 26 -10.75 -3.51 2.99
N LEU A 27 -11.25 -2.87 4.03
CA LEU A 27 -11.05 -1.42 4.25
C LEU A 27 -9.83 -1.15 5.13
N ASP A 28 -8.82 -2.01 5.07
CA ASP A 28 -7.55 -1.85 5.78
C ASP A 28 -6.42 -1.46 4.82
N CYS A 29 -5.20 -1.29 5.35
CA CYS A 29 -4.07 -0.82 4.56
C CYS A 29 -3.73 -1.77 3.42
N SER A 30 -3.72 -3.07 3.69
CA SER A 30 -3.39 -4.08 2.68
C SER A 30 -4.53 -4.30 1.69
N GLY A 31 -5.79 -4.16 2.15
CA GLY A 31 -6.94 -4.23 1.25
C GLY A 31 -6.91 -3.09 0.23
N TYR A 32 -6.56 -1.90 0.68
CA TYR A 32 -6.41 -0.75 -0.20
C TYR A 32 -5.34 -0.97 -1.27
N VAL A 33 -4.16 -1.44 -0.86
CA VAL A 33 -3.07 -1.71 -1.81
C VAL A 33 -3.47 -2.84 -2.76
N SER A 34 -4.10 -3.89 -2.24
CA SER A 34 -4.59 -4.99 -3.09
C SER A 34 -5.57 -4.48 -4.14
N MET A 35 -6.47 -3.57 -3.76
CA MET A 35 -7.41 -2.94 -4.68
C MET A 35 -6.67 -2.15 -5.76
N ALA A 36 -5.68 -1.34 -5.34
CA ALA A 36 -4.90 -0.54 -6.28
C ALA A 36 -4.11 -1.41 -7.26
N TRP A 37 -3.65 -2.56 -6.80
CA TRP A 37 -2.88 -3.50 -7.62
C TRP A 37 -3.75 -4.51 -8.37
N ARG A 38 -5.07 -4.44 -8.21
CA ARG A 38 -6.04 -5.33 -8.88
C ARG A 38 -5.87 -6.79 -8.49
N LEU A 39 -5.42 -7.06 -7.28
CA LEU A 39 -5.48 -8.42 -6.74
C LEU A 39 -6.94 -8.77 -6.47
N ALA A 40 -7.23 -10.06 -6.39
CA ALA A 40 -8.62 -10.48 -6.20
C ALA A 40 -9.18 -9.99 -4.86
N PRO A 41 -10.44 -9.52 -4.80
CA PRO A 41 -11.07 -9.22 -3.52
C PRO A 41 -11.19 -10.47 -2.66
N PRO A 42 -11.08 -10.36 -1.35
CA PRO A 42 -11.00 -9.15 -0.53
C PRO A 42 -9.60 -8.54 -0.41
N GLY A 43 -8.64 -9.06 -1.12
CA GLY A 43 -7.25 -8.64 -1.08
C GLY A 43 -6.42 -9.46 -0.11
N GLU A 44 -5.09 -9.29 -0.19
CA GLU A 44 -4.16 -9.98 0.67
C GLU A 44 -3.87 -9.14 1.91
N THR A 45 -3.38 -9.77 2.97
CA THR A 45 -2.96 -9.06 4.18
C THR A 45 -1.50 -8.68 4.06
N THR A 46 -0.98 -7.90 5.03
CA THR A 46 0.45 -7.59 5.06
C THR A 46 1.30 -8.83 5.25
N VAL A 47 0.76 -9.91 5.78
CA VAL A 47 1.50 -11.17 5.92
C VAL A 47 1.82 -11.75 4.54
N GLU A 48 0.85 -11.78 3.63
CA GLU A 48 1.01 -12.41 2.32
C GLU A 48 1.43 -11.47 1.19
N LEU A 49 1.19 -10.16 1.33
CA LEU A 49 1.49 -9.22 0.25
C LEU A 49 2.92 -9.32 -0.28
N PRO A 50 3.96 -9.49 0.57
CA PRO A 50 5.32 -9.61 0.05
C PRO A 50 5.51 -10.78 -0.92
N ASP A 51 4.69 -11.82 -0.82
CA ASP A 51 4.79 -12.97 -1.72
C ASP A 51 4.43 -12.60 -3.16
N TYR A 52 3.71 -11.49 -3.34
CA TYR A 52 3.32 -10.99 -4.66
C TYR A 52 4.31 -9.98 -5.21
N CYS A 53 5.41 -9.73 -4.49
CA CYS A 53 6.31 -8.63 -4.75
C CYS A 53 7.75 -9.08 -4.89
N VAL A 54 8.58 -8.20 -5.43
CA VAL A 54 10.04 -8.31 -5.34
C VAL A 54 10.56 -7.11 -4.56
N LEU A 55 11.64 -7.33 -3.79
CA LEU A 55 12.34 -6.24 -3.13
C LEU A 55 13.06 -5.40 -4.17
N ILE A 56 13.01 -4.10 -4.00
CA ILE A 56 13.75 -3.17 -4.85
C ILE A 56 14.56 -2.22 -3.96
N ASP A 57 15.44 -1.44 -4.55
CA ASP A 57 16.15 -0.41 -3.82
C ASP A 57 15.25 0.81 -3.66
N LYS A 58 15.47 1.55 -2.57
CA LYS A 58 14.75 2.80 -2.32
C LYS A 58 14.79 3.73 -3.52
N ASP A 59 15.96 3.83 -4.16
CA ASP A 59 16.14 4.75 -5.27
C ASP A 59 15.43 4.30 -6.54
N ASP A 60 14.94 3.08 -6.59
CA ASP A 60 14.20 2.55 -7.74
C ASP A 60 12.70 2.69 -7.60
N LEU A 61 12.21 3.29 -6.50
CA LEU A 61 10.77 3.45 -6.29
C LEU A 61 10.11 4.27 -7.39
N LEU A 62 9.01 3.74 -7.90
CA LEU A 62 8.18 4.38 -8.92
C LEU A 62 6.75 4.47 -8.39
N PRO A 63 5.94 5.40 -8.92
CA PRO A 63 4.54 5.50 -8.48
C PRO A 63 3.82 4.16 -8.57
N GLY A 64 3.16 3.79 -7.49
CA GLY A 64 2.45 2.51 -7.38
C GLY A 64 3.24 1.40 -6.72
N ASP A 65 4.55 1.58 -6.51
CA ASP A 65 5.31 0.65 -5.69
C ASP A 65 4.92 0.80 -4.23
N ALA A 66 5.31 -0.15 -3.40
CA ALA A 66 4.93 -0.16 -1.98
C ALA A 66 6.11 0.10 -1.07
N VAL A 67 5.84 0.75 0.05
CA VAL A 67 6.74 0.83 1.20
C VAL A 67 6.00 0.07 2.31
N MET A 68 6.55 -1.05 2.74
CA MET A 68 5.77 -2.01 3.51
C MET A 68 6.57 -2.67 4.62
N ASN A 69 5.94 -2.78 5.79
CA ASN A 69 6.33 -3.70 6.84
C ASN A 69 5.39 -4.90 6.73
N GLY A 70 5.84 -5.95 6.06
CA GLY A 70 5.02 -7.11 5.77
C GLY A 70 5.76 -8.42 6.00
N GLY A 71 5.03 -9.52 5.83
CA GLY A 71 5.54 -10.86 6.03
C GLY A 71 5.08 -11.46 7.35
N PRO A 72 5.64 -12.61 7.75
CA PRO A 72 5.23 -13.28 8.99
C PRO A 72 5.33 -12.35 10.19
N GLY A 73 4.30 -12.38 11.05
CA GLY A 73 4.25 -11.58 12.26
C GLY A 73 3.68 -10.19 12.10
N THR A 74 3.14 -9.84 10.93
CA THR A 74 2.60 -8.50 10.69
C THR A 74 1.09 -8.45 10.66
N ASP A 75 0.42 -9.39 11.33
CA ASP A 75 -1.04 -9.42 11.40
C ASP A 75 -1.59 -8.19 12.12
N GLY A 76 -2.75 -7.75 11.70
CA GLY A 76 -3.46 -6.66 12.37
C GLY A 76 -2.67 -5.37 12.35
N ASN A 77 -2.45 -4.79 13.53
CA ASN A 77 -1.76 -3.51 13.63
C ASN A 77 -0.24 -3.61 13.61
N ALA A 78 0.33 -4.82 13.58
CA ALA A 78 1.78 -4.99 13.60
C ALA A 78 2.43 -4.59 12.29
N GLY A 79 1.71 -4.77 11.16
CA GLY A 79 2.22 -4.41 9.85
C GLY A 79 1.53 -3.20 9.26
N HIS A 80 2.10 -2.66 8.20
CA HIS A 80 1.49 -1.55 7.46
C HIS A 80 2.08 -1.50 6.07
N VAL A 81 1.29 -1.02 5.11
CA VAL A 81 1.73 -0.84 3.74
C VAL A 81 1.21 0.48 3.19
N MET A 82 2.08 1.17 2.48
CA MET A 82 1.77 2.43 1.82
C MET A 82 2.14 2.32 0.36
N LEU A 83 1.43 3.03 -0.50
CA LEU A 83 1.83 3.16 -1.90
C LEU A 83 2.70 4.39 -2.06
N PHE A 84 3.77 4.24 -2.82
CA PHE A 84 4.66 5.35 -3.14
C PHE A 84 4.03 6.17 -4.26
N GLY A 85 3.94 7.49 -4.06
CA GLY A 85 3.47 8.40 -5.10
C GLY A 85 4.60 9.10 -5.81
N ALA A 86 5.41 9.84 -5.07
CA ALA A 86 6.54 10.58 -5.62
C ALA A 86 7.43 11.08 -4.50
N TRP A 87 8.70 11.28 -4.79
CA TRP A 87 9.59 11.97 -3.86
C TRP A 87 9.22 13.43 -3.74
N VAL A 88 9.35 13.99 -2.55
CA VAL A 88 9.06 15.41 -2.30
C VAL A 88 10.30 16.24 -2.58
N ASP A 89 11.49 15.67 -2.30
CA ASP A 89 12.75 16.39 -2.39
C ASP A 89 13.80 15.57 -3.15
N ALA A 90 14.84 16.25 -3.61
CA ALA A 90 15.94 15.61 -4.32
C ALA A 90 16.74 14.68 -3.41
N GLY A 91 16.74 14.93 -2.10
CA GLY A 91 17.42 14.07 -1.13
C GLY A 91 16.70 12.78 -0.83
N ARG A 92 15.46 12.63 -1.29
CA ARG A 92 14.65 11.42 -1.10
C ARG A 92 14.47 11.10 0.37
N THR A 93 14.19 12.11 1.17
CA THR A 93 13.97 11.96 2.61
C THR A 93 12.49 11.86 2.95
N ALA A 94 11.62 12.38 2.09
CA ALA A 94 10.18 12.35 2.29
C ALA A 94 9.47 12.11 0.97
N PHE A 95 8.27 11.55 1.04
CA PHE A 95 7.54 11.17 -0.17
C PHE A 95 6.04 11.33 0.02
N TRP A 96 5.32 11.45 -1.10
CA TRP A 96 3.87 11.39 -1.11
C TRP A 96 3.45 9.93 -1.01
N THR A 97 2.65 9.61 0.00
CA THR A 97 2.09 8.29 0.16
C THR A 97 0.60 8.30 -0.16
N TYR A 98 0.10 7.15 -0.60
CA TYR A 98 -1.31 6.85 -0.72
C TYR A 98 -1.56 5.66 0.20
N GLU A 99 -2.39 5.83 1.24
CA GLU A 99 -2.53 4.76 2.24
C GLU A 99 -3.89 4.80 2.92
N GLN A 100 -4.28 3.65 3.43
CA GLN A 100 -5.48 3.51 4.24
C GLN A 100 -5.05 3.44 5.69
N ILE A 101 -5.45 4.43 6.48
CA ILE A 101 -5.09 4.54 7.89
C ILE A 101 -6.37 4.65 8.73
N SER A 102 -6.23 4.70 10.06
CA SER A 102 -7.38 4.66 10.96
C SER A 102 -8.41 5.77 10.69
N THR A 103 -8.00 6.88 10.11
CA THR A 103 -8.92 7.98 9.77
C THR A 103 -9.50 7.89 8.37
N GLY A 104 -9.10 6.89 7.59
CA GLY A 104 -9.60 6.67 6.23
C GLY A 104 -8.47 6.67 5.21
N THR A 105 -8.85 6.75 3.94
CA THR A 105 -7.88 6.78 2.85
C THR A 105 -7.30 8.18 2.70
N VAL A 106 -5.97 8.28 2.70
CA VAL A 106 -5.29 9.56 2.64
C VAL A 106 -4.15 9.56 1.63
N ARG A 107 -3.85 10.77 1.14
CA ARG A 107 -2.65 11.07 0.41
C ARG A 107 -1.92 12.13 1.22
N ARG A 108 -0.71 11.84 1.65
CA ARG A 108 0.03 12.75 2.54
C ARG A 108 1.53 12.62 2.35
N ILE A 109 2.26 13.60 2.89
CA ILE A 109 3.72 13.55 2.90
C ILE A 109 4.19 12.87 4.17
N MET A 110 5.08 11.89 4.02
CA MET A 110 5.67 11.18 5.15
C MET A 110 7.18 11.11 4.97
N PRO A 111 7.93 11.16 6.10
CA PRO A 111 9.35 10.86 6.02
C PRO A 111 9.52 9.40 5.60
N PHE A 112 10.59 9.12 4.87
CA PHE A 112 10.83 7.73 4.44
C PHE A 112 11.21 6.92 5.68
N PRO A 113 10.48 5.83 5.96
CA PRO A 113 10.70 5.08 7.19
C PRO A 113 11.92 4.16 7.08
N GLY A 114 12.54 3.89 8.23
CA GLY A 114 13.58 2.88 8.30
C GLY A 114 13.00 1.49 8.46
N LEU A 115 13.88 0.50 8.66
CA LEU A 115 13.46 -0.87 8.92
C LEU A 115 12.51 -0.89 10.12
N PRO A 116 11.54 -1.76 10.12
CA PRO A 116 11.35 -2.92 9.23
C PRO A 116 10.65 -2.64 7.89
N TYR A 117 10.38 -1.39 7.57
CA TYR A 117 9.77 -1.05 6.27
C TYR A 117 10.79 -1.22 5.17
N ARG A 118 10.35 -1.78 4.04
CA ARG A 118 11.18 -2.00 2.85
C ARG A 118 10.41 -1.63 1.59
N PRO A 119 11.11 -1.24 0.52
CA PRO A 119 10.46 -0.94 -0.75
C PRO A 119 10.23 -2.23 -1.55
N TYR A 120 9.04 -2.33 -2.14
CA TYR A 120 8.64 -3.51 -2.93
C TYR A 120 7.97 -3.09 -4.22
N ARG A 121 8.09 -3.93 -5.23
CA ARG A 121 7.34 -3.78 -6.49
C ARG A 121 6.51 -5.00 -6.72
N LEU A 122 5.25 -4.81 -7.11
CA LEU A 122 4.37 -5.90 -7.49
C LEU A 122 5.01 -6.69 -8.64
N ARG A 123 5.03 -8.01 -8.50
CA ARG A 123 5.47 -8.90 -9.54
C ARG A 123 4.44 -8.90 -10.63
N THR A 124 4.71 -8.32 -11.77
CA THR A 124 3.76 -8.35 -12.81
C THR A 124 3.96 -9.59 -13.58
N VAL A 125 2.97 -10.22 -13.70
CA VAL A 125 3.06 -11.24 -14.36
C VAL A 125 2.69 -11.00 -15.66
N THR A 126 2.63 -10.59 -16.26
CA THR A 126 2.30 -10.45 -17.24
C THR A 126 1.82 -10.42 -17.83
N ALA A 127 1.75 -10.52 -18.14
CA ALA A 127 1.47 -10.54 -18.77
C ALA A 127 0.61 -10.46 -19.18
N GLY A 128 0.52 -10.38 -19.23
CA GLY A 128 -0.53 -10.51 -19.90
C GLY A 128 -1.38 -10.05 -19.75
#